data_e6d2ce295816dbd502357e93b058a5d8
#
_entry.id   e6d2ce295816dbd502357e93b058a5d8
#
_cell.length_a   1.000
_cell.length_b   1.000
_cell.length_c   1.000
_cell.angle_alpha   90.00
_cell.angle_beta   90.00
_cell.angle_gamma   90.00
#
_symmetry.space_group_name_H-M   'P 1'
#
loop_
_entity.id
_entity.type
_entity.pdbx_description
1 polymer ?
#
loop_
_entity_poly.entity_id
_entity_poly.type
_entity_poly.pdbx_seq_one_letter_code
_entity_poly.pdbx_strand_id
1 'polypeptide(L)'
;MNEYDSNRILDLTKKIKYEPTQNLKDANCYILNTCHIREKATDKVYHDVGRIKKSFKNKKKPIVIVTGCVAQGEGEVLLKKEKYIDAVVGPQSYHKLNMIITKLENDSKKINSTQFDVIEKFDSLNSITNSESKVSSFLTIQEGCCLLYTSDAADE
;
A
#
# COMPACT_ATOMS: atom_id res chain seq x y z
N MET A 1 8.98 -8.53 6.32
CA MET A 1 8.39 -7.39 5.62
C MET A 1 8.93 -7.40 4.21
N ASN A 2 8.10 -7.25 3.23
CA ASN A 2 8.51 -7.48 1.85
C ASN A 2 9.19 -6.21 1.30
N GLU A 3 10.52 -6.23 1.21
CA GLU A 3 11.33 -5.15 0.63
C GLU A 3 11.02 -4.96 -0.86
N TYR A 4 10.72 -6.04 -1.55
CA TYR A 4 10.28 -6.04 -2.94
C TYR A 4 9.03 -5.17 -3.15
N ASP A 5 7.98 -5.34 -2.33
CA ASP A 5 6.77 -4.54 -2.43
C ASP A 5 7.04 -3.06 -2.18
N SER A 6 7.90 -2.74 -1.22
CA SER A 6 8.29 -1.36 -0.94
C SER A 6 9.01 -0.72 -2.11
N ASN A 7 9.95 -1.43 -2.73
CA ASN A 7 10.65 -0.97 -3.92
C ASN A 7 9.69 -0.81 -5.12
N ARG A 8 8.77 -1.74 -5.31
CA ARG A 8 7.73 -1.67 -6.34
C ARG A 8 6.82 -0.45 -6.17
N ILE A 9 6.39 -0.18 -4.92
CA ILE A 9 5.60 1.02 -4.61
C ILE A 9 6.39 2.29 -4.94
N LEU A 10 7.68 2.36 -4.58
CA LEU A 10 8.53 3.50 -4.91
C LEU A 10 8.66 3.70 -6.44
N ASP A 11 8.88 2.65 -7.20
CA ASP A 11 8.98 2.74 -8.65
C ASP A 11 7.67 3.19 -9.31
N LEU A 12 6.53 2.73 -8.80
CA LEU A 12 5.23 3.20 -9.26
C LEU A 12 5.03 4.69 -8.96
N THR A 13 5.35 5.14 -7.75
CA THR A 13 5.15 6.53 -7.35
C THR A 13 6.10 7.50 -8.05
N LYS A 14 7.31 7.08 -8.41
CA LYS A 14 8.24 7.86 -9.25
C LYS A 14 7.61 8.23 -10.60
N LYS A 15 6.78 7.36 -11.21
CA LYS A 15 6.10 7.63 -12.48
C LYS A 15 5.15 8.83 -12.42
N ILE A 16 4.62 9.15 -11.26
CA ILE A 16 3.77 10.32 -11.01
C ILE A 16 4.53 11.46 -10.30
N LYS A 17 5.87 11.47 -10.41
CA LYS A 17 6.77 12.50 -9.88
C LYS A 17 6.77 12.63 -8.35
N TYR A 18 6.46 11.54 -7.63
CA TYR A 18 6.67 11.47 -6.19
C TYR A 18 8.08 10.99 -5.90
N GLU A 19 8.78 11.69 -5.02
CA GLU A 19 10.12 11.35 -4.56
C GLU A 19 10.10 10.92 -3.10
N PRO A 20 10.89 9.89 -2.72
CA PRO A 20 10.99 9.49 -1.33
C PRO A 20 11.67 10.58 -0.49
N THR A 21 11.14 10.86 0.69
CA THR A 21 11.75 11.77 1.65
C THR A 21 12.02 11.09 2.97
N GLN A 22 13.11 11.46 3.64
CA GLN A 22 13.39 11.02 5.01
C GLN A 22 12.77 11.95 6.05
N ASN A 23 12.38 13.16 5.64
CA ASN A 23 11.75 14.11 6.54
C ASN A 23 10.25 13.93 6.60
N LEU A 24 9.78 13.30 7.68
CA LEU A 24 8.36 13.05 7.90
C LEU A 24 7.50 14.32 7.88
N LYS A 25 8.04 15.49 8.25
CA LYS A 25 7.25 16.72 8.34
C LYS A 25 6.97 17.38 6.99
N ASP A 26 7.66 16.97 5.94
CA ASP A 26 7.58 17.55 4.60
C ASP A 26 6.93 16.59 3.59
N ALA A 27 6.58 15.39 4.04
CA ALA A 27 5.93 14.41 3.19
C ALA A 27 4.47 14.80 2.88
N ASN A 28 4.09 14.79 1.61
CA ASN A 28 2.73 15.05 1.16
C ASN A 28 1.89 13.77 1.07
N CYS A 29 2.55 12.61 1.00
CA CYS A 29 1.91 11.30 0.92
C CYS A 29 2.65 10.30 1.80
N TYR A 30 1.90 9.52 2.57
CA TYR A 30 2.40 8.41 3.38
C TYR A 30 1.80 7.11 2.85
N ILE A 31 2.66 6.15 2.54
CA ILE A 31 2.26 4.81 2.14
C ILE A 31 2.79 3.83 3.19
N LEU A 32 1.89 3.30 3.99
CA LEU A 32 2.21 2.34 5.05
C LEU A 32 2.10 0.93 4.48
N ASN A 33 3.24 0.33 4.12
CA ASN A 33 3.29 -1.07 3.68
C ASN A 33 3.26 -1.99 4.91
N THR A 34 2.23 -2.80 5.02
CA THR A 34 1.90 -3.57 6.22
C THR A 34 1.93 -5.07 5.97
N CYS A 35 2.25 -5.82 7.03
CA CYS A 35 2.24 -7.28 7.02
C CYS A 35 1.30 -7.78 8.12
N HIS A 36 0.48 -8.78 7.86
CA HIS A 36 -0.51 -9.31 8.81
C HIS A 36 -0.06 -10.56 9.59
N ILE A 37 1.19 -10.98 9.43
CA ILE A 37 1.72 -12.20 10.08
C ILE A 37 1.81 -12.07 11.62
N ARG A 38 1.76 -10.85 12.16
CA ARG A 38 1.86 -10.58 13.60
C ARG A 38 0.57 -9.98 14.11
N GLU A 39 0.04 -10.52 15.23
CA GLU A 39 -1.19 -10.01 15.88
C GLU A 39 -1.20 -8.50 16.14
N LYS A 40 -0.03 -7.92 16.41
CA LYS A 40 0.13 -6.47 16.65
C LYS A 40 0.35 -5.64 15.38
N ALA A 41 0.20 -6.23 14.20
CA ALA A 41 0.45 -5.49 12.95
C ALA A 41 -0.58 -4.37 12.73
N THR A 42 -1.84 -4.65 13.01
CA THR A 42 -2.93 -3.68 12.93
C THR A 42 -2.76 -2.55 13.96
N ASP A 43 -2.37 -2.87 15.21
CA ASP A 43 -2.08 -1.87 16.23
C ASP A 43 -0.97 -0.91 15.79
N LYS A 44 0.07 -1.46 15.14
CA LYS A 44 1.16 -0.64 14.59
C LYS A 44 0.66 0.35 13.56
N VAL A 45 -0.29 -0.04 12.70
CA VAL A 45 -0.91 0.89 11.73
C VAL A 45 -1.57 2.06 12.45
N TYR A 46 -2.38 1.81 13.47
CA TYR A 46 -3.01 2.87 14.26
C TYR A 46 -2.00 3.77 14.95
N HIS A 47 -0.92 3.21 15.50
CA HIS A 47 0.16 3.98 16.12
C HIS A 47 0.87 4.88 15.10
N ASP A 48 1.22 4.36 13.93
CA ASP A 48 1.91 5.12 12.89
C ASP A 48 1.01 6.23 12.32
N VAL A 49 -0.27 5.95 12.07
CA VAL A 49 -1.25 6.98 11.66
C VAL A 49 -1.41 8.04 12.76
N GLY A 50 -1.44 7.65 14.03
CA GLY A 50 -1.49 8.58 15.17
C GLY A 50 -0.28 9.50 15.23
N ARG A 51 0.93 8.99 14.91
CA ARG A 51 2.17 9.79 14.82
C ARG A 51 2.13 10.79 13.67
N ILE A 52 1.65 10.36 12.50
CA ILE A 52 1.47 11.24 11.34
C ILE A 52 0.47 12.36 11.70
N LYS A 53 -0.68 12.02 12.26
CA LYS A 53 -1.71 12.97 12.70
C LYS A 53 -1.16 14.03 13.68
N LYS A 54 -0.33 13.61 14.64
CA LYS A 54 0.32 14.55 15.58
C LYS A 54 1.29 15.49 14.86
N SER A 55 2.07 14.98 13.91
CA SER A 55 3.07 15.75 13.15
C SER A 55 2.43 16.81 12.26
N PHE A 56 1.19 16.60 11.81
CA PHE A 56 0.45 17.51 10.92
C PHE A 56 -0.71 18.25 11.57
N LYS A 57 -0.74 18.35 12.92
CA LYS A 57 -1.81 19.02 13.65
C LYS A 57 -2.07 20.47 13.18
N ASN A 58 -1.01 21.17 12.77
CA ASN A 58 -1.06 22.58 12.34
C ASN A 58 -0.65 22.77 10.87
N LYS A 59 -0.64 21.70 10.07
CA LYS A 59 -0.27 21.72 8.66
C LYS A 59 -1.39 21.10 7.80
N LYS A 60 -1.31 21.29 6.50
CA LYS A 60 -2.19 20.56 5.57
C LYS A 60 -2.03 19.06 5.77
N LYS A 61 -3.15 18.35 5.89
CA LYS A 61 -3.18 16.89 6.02
C LYS A 61 -2.51 16.25 4.80
N PRO A 62 -1.53 15.35 4.98
CA PRO A 62 -0.99 14.55 3.89
C PRO A 62 -1.98 13.46 3.46
N ILE A 63 -1.80 12.92 2.28
CA ILE A 63 -2.49 11.70 1.84
C ILE A 63 -1.93 10.52 2.65
N VAL A 64 -2.79 9.70 3.25
CA VAL A 64 -2.40 8.52 4.03
C VAL A 64 -3.02 7.27 3.42
N ILE A 65 -2.18 6.40 2.89
CA ILE A 65 -2.56 5.14 2.24
C ILE A 65 -2.00 3.98 3.06
N VAL A 66 -2.83 3.00 3.36
CA VAL A 66 -2.39 1.74 3.98
C VAL A 66 -2.39 0.66 2.91
N THR A 67 -1.27 -0.06 2.79
CA THR A 67 -1.09 -1.12 1.80
C THR A 67 -0.67 -2.44 2.46
N GLY A 68 -0.70 -3.52 1.69
CA GLY A 68 -0.23 -4.82 2.14
C GLY A 68 -1.32 -5.69 2.76
N CYS A 69 -0.90 -6.71 3.53
CA CYS A 69 -1.81 -7.75 4.02
C CYS A 69 -2.85 -7.24 5.04
N VAL A 70 -2.50 -6.26 5.89
CA VAL A 70 -3.49 -5.66 6.81
C VAL A 70 -4.55 -4.90 6.04
N ALA A 71 -4.17 -4.17 4.99
CA ALA A 71 -5.12 -3.50 4.10
C ALA A 71 -6.06 -4.51 3.42
N GLN A 72 -5.55 -5.66 2.99
CA GLN A 72 -6.33 -6.72 2.36
C GLN A 72 -7.34 -7.35 3.33
N GLY A 73 -6.92 -7.66 4.55
CA GLY A 73 -7.76 -8.36 5.53
C GLY A 73 -8.76 -7.45 6.27
N GLU A 74 -8.34 -6.22 6.60
CA GLU A 74 -9.09 -5.31 7.47
C GLU A 74 -9.41 -3.95 6.83
N GLY A 75 -9.27 -3.82 5.51
CA GLY A 75 -9.35 -2.52 4.82
C GLY A 75 -10.60 -1.71 5.12
N GLU A 76 -11.78 -2.33 5.11
CA GLU A 76 -13.01 -1.63 5.45
C GLU A 76 -13.07 -1.18 6.91
N VAL A 77 -12.61 -2.03 7.82
CA VAL A 77 -12.57 -1.74 9.26
C VAL A 77 -11.62 -0.58 9.54
N LEU A 78 -10.45 -0.58 8.89
CA LEU A 78 -9.47 0.50 8.99
C LEU A 78 -10.05 1.84 8.53
N LEU A 79 -10.72 1.89 7.37
CA LEU A 79 -11.32 3.10 6.84
C LEU A 79 -12.47 3.64 7.70
N LYS A 80 -13.24 2.73 8.34
CA LYS A 80 -14.34 3.11 9.25
C LYS A 80 -13.82 3.62 10.59
N LYS A 81 -12.83 2.92 11.18
CA LYS A 81 -12.28 3.26 12.51
C LYS A 81 -11.36 4.48 12.49
N GLU A 82 -10.50 4.59 11.47
CA GLU A 82 -9.53 5.68 11.38
C GLU A 82 -9.85 6.62 10.22
N LYS A 83 -10.42 7.76 10.58
CA LYS A 83 -10.82 8.78 9.59
C LYS A 83 -9.64 9.43 8.89
N TYR A 84 -8.44 9.32 9.45
CA TYR A 84 -7.23 9.93 8.89
C TYR A 84 -6.64 9.14 7.71
N ILE A 85 -7.03 7.88 7.53
CA ILE A 85 -6.68 7.06 6.37
C ILE A 85 -7.57 7.45 5.19
N ASP A 86 -6.96 7.73 4.04
CA ASP A 86 -7.64 8.13 2.81
C ASP A 86 -7.89 6.96 1.87
N ALA A 87 -6.95 6.01 1.81
CA ALA A 87 -7.15 4.80 1.01
C ALA A 87 -6.53 3.55 1.66
N VAL A 88 -7.10 2.40 1.30
CA VAL A 88 -6.53 1.08 1.54
C VAL A 88 -6.35 0.36 0.21
N VAL A 89 -5.18 -0.26 0.02
CA VAL A 89 -4.79 -0.89 -1.23
C VAL A 89 -4.22 -2.27 -0.94
N GLY A 90 -4.88 -3.31 -1.42
CA GLY A 90 -4.39 -4.68 -1.28
C GLY A 90 -3.13 -4.92 -2.13
N PRO A 91 -2.32 -5.97 -1.81
CA PRO A 91 -1.10 -6.28 -2.55
C PRO A 91 -1.34 -6.52 -4.04
N GLN A 92 -2.50 -7.07 -4.37
CA GLN A 92 -2.89 -7.36 -5.75
C GLN A 92 -3.28 -6.12 -6.55
N SER A 93 -3.53 -4.98 -5.89
CA SER A 93 -4.02 -3.73 -6.49
C SER A 93 -2.95 -2.64 -6.60
N TYR A 94 -1.67 -2.96 -6.43
CA TYR A 94 -0.58 -1.96 -6.51
C TYR A 94 -0.52 -1.25 -7.87
N HIS A 95 -0.89 -1.92 -8.95
CA HIS A 95 -0.97 -1.30 -10.29
C HIS A 95 -1.95 -0.11 -10.34
N LYS A 96 -2.96 -0.06 -9.47
CA LYS A 96 -3.94 1.03 -9.36
C LYS A 96 -3.45 2.19 -8.48
N LEU A 97 -2.30 2.07 -7.81
CA LEU A 97 -1.82 3.02 -6.79
C LEU A 97 -1.70 4.44 -7.33
N ASN A 98 -1.12 4.62 -8.52
CA ASN A 98 -0.95 5.93 -9.14
C ASN A 98 -2.29 6.61 -9.42
N MET A 99 -3.26 5.85 -9.94
CA MET A 99 -4.60 6.36 -10.20
C MET A 99 -5.30 6.75 -8.87
N ILE A 100 -5.10 5.98 -7.81
CA ILE A 100 -5.66 6.25 -6.49
C ILE A 100 -5.07 7.54 -5.92
N ILE A 101 -3.74 7.73 -5.98
CA ILE A 101 -3.09 8.96 -5.50
C ILE A 101 -3.61 10.17 -6.26
N THR A 102 -3.65 10.12 -7.59
CA THR A 102 -4.17 11.22 -8.41
C THR A 102 -5.64 11.55 -8.12
N LYS A 103 -6.47 10.53 -7.88
CA LYS A 103 -7.87 10.75 -7.46
C LYS A 103 -7.96 11.42 -6.09
N LEU A 104 -7.12 11.01 -5.13
CA LEU A 104 -7.11 11.60 -3.79
C LEU A 104 -6.59 13.06 -3.77
N GLU A 105 -5.74 13.43 -4.71
CA GLU A 105 -5.30 14.82 -4.90
C GLU A 105 -6.45 15.72 -5.36
N ASN A 106 -7.31 15.20 -6.23
CA ASN A 106 -8.42 15.94 -6.84
C ASN A 106 -9.74 15.82 -6.03
N ASP A 107 -9.98 14.68 -5.40
CA ASP A 107 -11.19 14.39 -4.65
C ASP A 107 -10.84 13.70 -3.34
N SER A 108 -11.24 14.29 -2.23
CA SER A 108 -10.95 13.79 -0.87
C SER A 108 -11.80 12.57 -0.45
N LYS A 109 -12.43 11.87 -1.38
CA LYS A 109 -13.22 10.68 -1.08
C LYS A 109 -12.34 9.49 -0.74
N LYS A 110 -12.68 8.79 0.33
CA LYS A 110 -12.00 7.55 0.74
C LYS A 110 -12.12 6.45 -0.31
N ILE A 111 -11.02 5.75 -0.57
CA ILE A 111 -10.95 4.71 -1.58
C ILE A 111 -10.58 3.37 -0.92
N ASN A 112 -11.37 2.34 -1.20
CA ASN A 112 -11.04 0.95 -0.88
C ASN A 112 -10.73 0.20 -2.19
N SER A 113 -9.49 -0.27 -2.33
CA SER A 113 -9.03 -1.06 -3.47
C SER A 113 -8.41 -2.37 -2.99
N THR A 114 -9.25 -3.19 -2.36
CA THR A 114 -8.88 -4.53 -1.87
C THR A 114 -9.48 -5.65 -2.73
N GLN A 115 -10.35 -5.32 -3.69
CA GLN A 115 -10.92 -6.29 -4.62
C GLN A 115 -9.85 -6.76 -5.61
N PHE A 116 -9.84 -8.07 -5.84
CA PHE A 116 -8.91 -8.73 -6.72
C PHE A 116 -9.51 -8.90 -8.11
N ASP A 117 -8.85 -8.32 -9.12
CA ASP A 117 -9.12 -8.59 -10.53
C ASP A 117 -7.88 -9.18 -11.19
N VAL A 118 -7.97 -10.46 -11.57
CA VAL A 118 -6.86 -11.22 -12.13
C VAL A 118 -6.44 -10.65 -13.48
N ILE A 119 -7.39 -10.28 -14.32
CA ILE A 119 -7.15 -9.87 -15.72
C ILE A 119 -6.40 -8.52 -15.77
N GLU A 120 -6.88 -7.51 -15.06
CA GLU A 120 -6.25 -6.18 -15.03
C GLU A 120 -4.81 -6.21 -14.51
N LYS A 121 -4.49 -7.15 -13.62
CA LYS A 121 -3.15 -7.28 -13.06
C LYS A 121 -2.14 -7.76 -14.09
N PHE A 122 -2.46 -8.77 -14.87
CA PHE A 122 -1.53 -9.34 -15.86
C PHE A 122 -1.24 -8.37 -16.99
N ASP A 123 -2.23 -7.59 -17.43
CA ASP A 123 -2.05 -6.57 -18.45
C ASP A 123 -1.09 -5.45 -18.00
N SER A 124 -1.04 -5.14 -16.69
CA SER A 124 -0.16 -4.10 -16.13
C SER A 124 1.29 -4.56 -15.87
N LEU A 125 1.58 -5.85 -15.87
CA LEU A 125 2.94 -6.38 -15.60
C LEU A 125 3.93 -6.10 -16.75
N ASN A 126 3.45 -5.94 -17.97
CA ASN A 126 4.29 -5.68 -19.16
C ASN A 126 4.99 -4.31 -19.16
N SER A 127 4.72 -3.44 -18.19
CA SER A 127 5.25 -2.07 -18.11
C SER A 127 6.36 -1.86 -17.06
N ILE A 128 6.84 -2.92 -16.41
CA ILE A 128 7.86 -2.79 -15.36
C ILE A 128 9.26 -2.92 -15.97
N THR A 129 9.87 -1.78 -16.27
CA THR A 129 11.29 -1.70 -16.58
C THR A 129 12.08 -1.55 -15.29
N ASN A 130 12.90 -2.54 -14.95
CA ASN A 130 13.87 -2.44 -13.87
C ASN A 130 14.91 -1.35 -14.22
N SER A 131 14.84 -0.22 -13.55
CA SER A 131 15.67 0.95 -13.86
C SER A 131 17.01 1.00 -13.12
N GLU A 132 17.37 0.01 -12.32
CA GLU A 132 18.68 -0.03 -11.65
C GLU A 132 19.29 -1.44 -11.78
N SER A 133 20.49 -1.50 -12.38
CA SER A 133 21.31 -2.70 -12.44
C SER A 133 21.90 -2.99 -11.07
N LYS A 134 21.20 -3.76 -10.24
CA LYS A 134 21.74 -4.30 -8.98
C LYS A 134 22.44 -5.62 -9.26
N VAL A 135 23.51 -5.90 -8.51
CA VAL A 135 24.25 -7.18 -8.58
C VAL A 135 23.35 -8.38 -8.22
N SER A 136 22.25 -8.13 -7.50
CA SER A 136 21.21 -9.10 -7.17
C SER A 136 19.83 -8.46 -7.28
N SER A 137 18.84 -9.23 -7.73
CA SER A 137 17.45 -8.79 -7.81
C SER A 137 16.51 -9.85 -7.22
N PHE A 138 15.38 -9.38 -6.67
CA PHE A 138 14.31 -10.29 -6.24
C PHE A 138 13.46 -10.70 -7.43
N LEU A 139 13.28 -12.00 -7.63
CA LEU A 139 12.33 -12.56 -8.58
C LEU A 139 11.11 -13.07 -7.80
N THR A 140 9.96 -12.48 -8.06
CA THR A 140 8.70 -12.98 -7.48
C THR A 140 8.23 -14.18 -8.28
N ILE A 141 8.27 -15.36 -7.67
CA ILE A 141 7.83 -16.62 -8.27
C ILE A 141 6.37 -16.96 -7.94
N GLN A 142 5.83 -16.35 -6.90
CA GLN A 142 4.43 -16.53 -6.47
C GLN A 142 3.94 -15.28 -5.77
N GLU A 143 2.74 -14.83 -6.11
CA GLU A 143 2.03 -13.78 -5.42
C GLU A 143 0.67 -14.33 -4.95
N GLY A 144 0.37 -14.17 -3.66
CA GLY A 144 -0.90 -14.58 -3.09
C GLY A 144 -1.10 -14.00 -1.70
N CYS A 145 -2.31 -14.07 -1.21
CA CYS A 145 -2.64 -13.69 0.17
C CYS A 145 -2.67 -14.95 1.03
N CYS A 146 -1.76 -15.08 1.98
CA CYS A 146 -1.72 -16.23 2.89
C CYS A 146 -3.01 -16.42 3.72
N LEU A 147 -3.81 -15.35 3.88
CA LEU A 147 -5.09 -15.44 4.57
C LEU A 147 -6.23 -15.98 3.70
N LEU A 148 -6.10 -15.92 2.37
CA LEU A 148 -7.12 -16.37 1.43
C LEU A 148 -6.89 -17.80 0.93
N TYR A 149 -5.65 -18.29 0.96
CA TYR A 149 -5.28 -19.57 0.34
C TYR A 149 -4.94 -20.71 1.32
N THR A 150 -4.93 -20.44 2.63
CA THR A 150 -4.60 -21.47 3.62
C THR A 150 -5.78 -22.39 3.98
N SER A 151 -7.01 -22.04 3.58
CA SER A 151 -8.18 -22.88 3.86
C SER A 151 -8.43 -23.98 2.83
N ASP A 152 -8.02 -23.77 1.57
CA ASP A 152 -8.35 -24.72 0.49
C ASP A 152 -7.28 -25.78 0.22
N ALA A 153 -6.08 -25.62 0.76
CA ALA A 153 -4.98 -26.57 0.57
C ALA A 153 -4.92 -27.70 1.63
N ALA A 154 -5.82 -27.67 2.62
CA ALA A 154 -5.85 -28.65 3.70
C ALA A 154 -6.95 -29.72 3.56
N ASP A 155 -7.82 -29.60 2.55
CA ASP A 155 -8.98 -30.50 2.34
C ASP A 155 -8.84 -31.43 1.11
N GLU A 156 -7.62 -31.60 0.56
CA GLU A 156 -7.33 -32.65 -0.42
C GLU A 156 -6.36 -33.72 0.14
#